data_3f098cbb0b519f096232d8c60c215e7c
#
_entry.id   3f098cbb0b519f096232d8c60c215e7c
#
_cell.length_a   1.000
_cell.length_b   1.000
_cell.length_c   1.000
_cell.angle_alpha   90.00
_cell.angle_beta   90.00
_cell.angle_gamma   90.00
#
_symmetry.space_group_name_H-M   'P 1'
#
loop_
_entity.id
_entity.type
_entity.pdbx_description
1 polymer ?
#
loop_
_entity_poly.entity_id
_entity_poly.type
_entity_poly.pdbx_seq_one_letter_code
_entity_poly.pdbx_strand_id
1 'polypeptide(L)'
;RMNGGNQIGAGQLYLHWVKEQVNKNIPFDEMAFNLVTAEGYPWENGAVGYYLRDAGMPLDNMSNTTQVFLGTQMVCAQCHNHPFDRWTQMDYYQMASYTYGISTNMTVDLQSRIKKHFAQKTKHLSLKEKKEIKESKEAGILKRSISEMIQPLRYGASHTKRQLTLPHDYQYKDAKPKSGVSSSPIFGKIEEIPVNGSRVKSYG
;
A
#
# COMPACT_ATOMS: atom_id res chain seq x y z
N ARG A 1 -9.48 1.10 12.35
CA ARG A 1 -8.62 0.79 13.52
C ARG A 1 -7.17 0.96 13.08
N MET A 2 -6.57 2.10 13.38
CA MET A 2 -5.12 2.26 13.25
C MET A 2 -4.46 1.54 14.43
N ASN A 3 -3.90 0.37 14.20
CA ASN A 3 -3.22 -0.42 15.22
C ASN A 3 -1.75 -0.03 15.30
N GLY A 4 -1.35 0.54 16.45
CA GLY A 4 0.05 0.72 16.84
C GLY A 4 0.41 2.17 17.21
N GLY A 5 1.07 2.36 18.34
CA GLY A 5 1.35 3.65 18.97
C GLY A 5 2.06 4.72 18.11
N ASN A 6 2.70 4.35 16.99
CA ASN A 6 3.38 5.29 16.09
C ASN A 6 2.57 5.70 14.86
N GLN A 7 1.39 5.09 14.64
CA GLN A 7 0.44 5.52 13.61
C GLN A 7 -0.46 6.68 14.09
N ILE A 8 -0.45 7.00 15.38
CA ILE A 8 -1.27 8.08 15.97
C ILE A 8 -0.94 9.41 15.29
N GLY A 9 0.34 9.72 15.07
CA GLY A 9 0.75 10.94 14.37
C GLY A 9 0.27 10.99 12.91
N ALA A 10 0.39 9.88 12.18
CA ALA A 10 -0.08 9.80 10.78
C ALA A 10 -1.60 9.97 10.68
N GLY A 11 -2.37 9.43 11.62
CA GLY A 11 -3.82 9.62 11.69
C GLY A 11 -4.25 11.06 11.94
N GLN A 12 -3.53 11.79 12.78
CA GLN A 12 -3.78 13.20 13.02
C GLN A 12 -3.47 14.05 11.78
N LEU A 13 -2.36 13.78 11.10
CA LEU A 13 -1.99 14.47 9.86
C LEU A 13 -3.02 14.21 8.74
N TYR A 14 -3.51 12.98 8.63
CA TYR A 14 -4.58 12.64 7.68
C TYR A 14 -5.89 13.37 8.00
N LEU A 15 -6.32 13.37 9.27
CA LEU A 15 -7.51 14.09 9.69
C LEU A 15 -7.39 15.60 9.44
N HIS A 16 -6.21 16.17 9.69
CA HIS A 16 -5.95 17.57 9.41
C HIS A 16 -6.08 17.84 7.91
N TRP A 17 -5.45 17.03 7.06
CA TRP A 17 -5.55 17.13 5.62
C TRP A 17 -7.01 17.08 5.13
N VAL A 18 -7.81 16.09 5.60
CA VAL A 18 -9.23 15.98 5.23
C VAL A 18 -10.01 17.25 5.62
N LYS A 19 -9.80 17.75 6.84
CA LYS A 19 -10.44 19.00 7.29
C LYS A 19 -10.07 20.19 6.41
N GLU A 20 -8.82 20.29 5.99
CA GLU A 20 -8.39 21.34 5.07
C GLU A 20 -9.07 21.25 3.70
N GLN A 21 -9.20 20.02 3.13
CA GLN A 21 -9.89 19.85 1.85
C GLN A 21 -11.36 20.29 1.95
N VAL A 22 -12.04 19.91 3.03
CA VAL A 22 -13.43 20.32 3.28
C VAL A 22 -13.54 21.82 3.49
N ASN A 23 -12.66 22.42 4.29
CA ASN A 23 -12.66 23.87 4.53
C ASN A 23 -12.38 24.70 3.27
N LYS A 24 -11.55 24.18 2.37
CA LYS A 24 -11.24 24.80 1.06
C LYS A 24 -12.31 24.49 0.01
N ASN A 25 -13.34 23.72 0.37
CA ASN A 25 -14.39 23.26 -0.54
C ASN A 25 -13.84 22.64 -1.81
N ILE A 26 -12.81 21.77 -1.68
CA ILE A 26 -12.20 21.08 -2.81
C ILE A 26 -13.24 20.12 -3.42
N PRO A 27 -13.39 20.07 -4.76
CA PRO A 27 -14.26 19.11 -5.42
C PRO A 27 -13.98 17.67 -4.99
N PHE A 28 -15.04 16.86 -4.85
CA PHE A 28 -14.92 15.49 -4.32
C PHE A 28 -14.06 14.59 -5.19
N ASP A 29 -14.15 14.74 -6.51
CA ASP A 29 -13.31 14.02 -7.50
C ASP A 29 -11.84 14.39 -7.37
N GLU A 30 -11.52 15.66 -7.16
CA GLU A 30 -10.15 16.12 -6.91
C GLU A 30 -9.61 15.57 -5.58
N MET A 31 -10.46 15.59 -4.53
CA MET A 31 -10.11 15.01 -3.24
C MET A 31 -9.84 13.49 -3.36
N ALA A 32 -10.71 12.76 -4.06
CA ALA A 32 -10.53 11.32 -4.32
C ALA A 32 -9.24 11.05 -5.10
N PHE A 33 -8.97 11.83 -6.14
CA PHE A 33 -7.74 11.74 -6.93
C PHE A 33 -6.49 11.94 -6.05
N ASN A 34 -6.48 12.97 -5.21
CA ASN A 34 -5.36 13.27 -4.33
C ASN A 34 -5.11 12.15 -3.29
N LEU A 35 -6.18 11.48 -2.83
CA LEU A 35 -6.07 10.33 -1.92
C LEU A 35 -5.49 9.09 -2.61
N VAL A 36 -6.01 8.76 -3.80
CA VAL A 36 -5.60 7.55 -4.53
C VAL A 36 -4.19 7.67 -5.13
N THR A 37 -3.75 8.87 -5.44
CA THR A 37 -2.40 9.15 -5.96
C THR A 37 -1.39 9.57 -4.89
N ALA A 38 -1.76 9.49 -3.60
CA ALA A 38 -0.91 9.96 -2.52
C ALA A 38 0.37 9.12 -2.40
N GLU A 39 1.51 9.80 -2.36
CA GLU A 39 2.83 9.23 -2.14
C GLU A 39 3.64 10.05 -1.14
N GLY A 40 4.72 9.46 -0.62
CA GLY A 40 5.64 10.09 0.30
C GLY A 40 5.34 9.79 1.76
N TYR A 41 5.75 10.69 2.63
CA TYR A 41 5.57 10.57 4.07
C TYR A 41 4.35 11.37 4.56
N PRO A 42 3.72 10.96 5.69
CA PRO A 42 2.52 11.65 6.21
C PRO A 42 2.75 13.13 6.57
N TRP A 43 3.96 13.50 6.95
CA TRP A 43 4.30 14.90 7.29
C TRP A 43 4.53 15.78 6.05
N GLU A 44 4.80 15.19 4.89
CA GLU A 44 4.92 15.88 3.60
C GLU A 44 3.57 15.94 2.89
N ASN A 45 2.81 14.85 2.97
CA ASN A 45 1.51 14.69 2.33
C ASN A 45 0.54 13.94 3.25
N GLY A 46 -0.35 14.66 3.92
CA GLY A 46 -1.33 14.07 4.84
C GLY A 46 -2.28 13.07 4.17
N ALA A 47 -2.52 13.19 2.84
CA ALA A 47 -3.34 12.24 2.08
C ALA A 47 -2.82 10.79 2.12
N VAL A 48 -1.52 10.59 2.36
CA VAL A 48 -0.89 9.27 2.53
C VAL A 48 -1.54 8.45 3.65
N GLY A 49 -2.14 9.10 4.64
CA GLY A 49 -2.91 8.44 5.69
C GLY A 49 -4.05 7.57 5.19
N TYR A 50 -4.53 7.80 3.97
CA TYR A 50 -5.48 6.96 3.28
C TYR A 50 -4.99 5.51 3.11
N TYR A 51 -3.74 5.31 2.69
CA TYR A 51 -3.12 3.99 2.59
C TYR A 51 -2.65 3.45 3.93
N LEU A 52 -2.23 4.34 4.84
CA LEU A 52 -1.79 3.93 6.18
C LEU A 52 -2.94 3.44 7.06
N ARG A 53 -4.18 3.85 6.78
CA ARG A 53 -5.37 3.31 7.44
C ARG A 53 -5.47 1.80 7.30
N ASP A 54 -5.19 1.30 6.09
CA ASP A 54 -5.26 -0.12 5.73
C ASP A 54 -3.84 -0.70 5.48
N ALA A 55 -2.84 -0.24 6.26
CA ALA A 55 -1.45 -0.63 6.07
C ALA A 55 -1.26 -2.16 6.10
N GLY A 56 -0.68 -2.70 5.02
CA GLY A 56 -0.50 -4.14 4.85
C GLY A 56 -1.73 -4.89 4.35
N MET A 57 -2.87 -4.20 4.12
CA MET A 57 -4.14 -4.78 3.66
C MET A 57 -4.61 -4.10 2.35
N PRO A 58 -3.90 -4.25 1.24
CA PRO A 58 -4.23 -3.55 0.00
C PRO A 58 -5.58 -3.95 -0.61
N LEU A 59 -6.04 -5.17 -0.36
CA LEU A 59 -7.35 -5.64 -0.82
C LEU A 59 -8.50 -4.95 -0.05
N ASP A 60 -8.34 -4.77 1.26
CA ASP A 60 -9.31 -4.05 2.08
C ASP A 60 -9.33 -2.55 1.71
N ASN A 61 -8.16 -1.97 1.41
CA ASN A 61 -8.08 -0.60 0.92
C ASN A 61 -8.87 -0.42 -0.38
N MET A 62 -8.75 -1.34 -1.34
CA MET A 62 -9.54 -1.30 -2.58
C MET A 62 -11.03 -1.43 -2.29
N SER A 63 -11.44 -2.38 -1.44
CA SER A 63 -12.86 -2.56 -1.08
C SER A 63 -13.46 -1.30 -0.47
N ASN A 64 -12.72 -0.64 0.43
CA ASN A 64 -13.11 0.64 1.02
C ASN A 64 -13.17 1.76 -0.04
N THR A 65 -12.22 1.77 -0.99
CA THR A 65 -12.18 2.73 -2.09
C THR A 65 -13.43 2.65 -2.96
N THR A 66 -13.79 1.44 -3.41
CA THR A 66 -14.97 1.24 -4.24
C THR A 66 -16.26 1.58 -3.49
N GLN A 67 -16.34 1.27 -2.21
CA GLN A 67 -17.51 1.58 -1.40
C GLN A 67 -17.67 3.10 -1.17
N VAL A 68 -16.59 3.80 -0.84
CA VAL A 68 -16.64 5.23 -0.49
C VAL A 68 -16.78 6.12 -1.73
N PHE A 69 -16.04 5.84 -2.80
CA PHE A 69 -15.96 6.72 -3.96
C PHE A 69 -16.85 6.30 -5.12
N LEU A 70 -17.15 5.00 -5.25
CA LEU A 70 -17.95 4.46 -6.35
C LEU A 70 -19.31 3.90 -5.88
N GLY A 71 -19.62 3.96 -4.58
CA GLY A 71 -20.88 3.45 -4.03
C GLY A 71 -21.07 1.94 -4.23
N THR A 72 -19.99 1.19 -4.53
CA THR A 72 -20.04 -0.21 -4.91
C THR A 72 -19.41 -1.09 -3.84
N GLN A 73 -20.19 -2.00 -3.27
CA GLN A 73 -19.72 -2.91 -2.24
C GLN A 73 -19.20 -4.20 -2.87
N MET A 74 -17.87 -4.33 -3.02
CA MET A 74 -17.25 -5.47 -3.69
C MET A 74 -16.59 -6.48 -2.75
N VAL A 75 -16.66 -6.29 -1.44
CA VAL A 75 -15.92 -7.12 -0.47
C VAL A 75 -16.23 -8.62 -0.58
N CYS A 76 -17.47 -9.01 -0.90
CA CYS A 76 -17.86 -10.41 -1.10
C CYS A 76 -17.14 -11.03 -2.30
N ALA A 77 -16.83 -10.23 -3.33
CA ALA A 77 -16.16 -10.69 -4.54
C ALA A 77 -14.66 -11.01 -4.33
N GLN A 78 -14.12 -10.77 -3.15
CA GLN A 78 -12.77 -11.20 -2.80
C GLN A 78 -12.62 -12.74 -2.77
N CYS A 79 -13.66 -13.46 -2.31
CA CYS A 79 -13.58 -14.91 -2.12
C CYS A 79 -14.38 -15.71 -3.16
N HIS A 80 -15.45 -15.14 -3.71
CA HIS A 80 -16.33 -15.76 -4.71
C HIS A 80 -17.06 -14.68 -5.49
N ASN A 81 -17.70 -15.02 -6.63
CA ASN A 81 -18.55 -14.06 -7.34
C ASN A 81 -19.61 -13.50 -6.39
N HIS A 82 -19.90 -12.20 -6.51
CA HIS A 82 -20.84 -11.53 -5.61
C HIS A 82 -22.22 -12.20 -5.65
N PRO A 83 -22.82 -12.56 -4.50
CA PRO A 83 -24.04 -13.38 -4.49
C PRO A 83 -25.29 -12.62 -4.93
N PHE A 84 -25.30 -11.29 -4.86
CA PHE A 84 -26.47 -10.44 -5.12
C PHE A 84 -26.23 -9.34 -6.15
N ASP A 85 -25.00 -9.25 -6.71
CA ASP A 85 -24.62 -8.23 -7.68
C ASP A 85 -23.78 -8.87 -8.79
N ARG A 86 -23.54 -8.13 -9.88
CA ARG A 86 -22.85 -8.59 -11.09
C ARG A 86 -21.35 -8.83 -10.92
N TRP A 87 -20.76 -8.38 -9.82
CA TRP A 87 -19.32 -8.38 -9.62
C TRP A 87 -18.74 -9.79 -9.49
N THR A 88 -17.82 -10.13 -10.38
CA THR A 88 -17.09 -11.39 -10.31
C THR A 88 -15.86 -11.27 -9.40
N GLN A 89 -15.32 -12.41 -8.97
CA GLN A 89 -14.04 -12.44 -8.27
C GLN A 89 -12.91 -11.85 -9.15
N MET A 90 -12.96 -12.06 -10.46
CA MET A 90 -12.00 -11.47 -11.40
C MET A 90 -12.10 -9.94 -11.40
N ASP A 91 -13.29 -9.35 -11.48
CA ASP A 91 -13.47 -7.89 -11.42
C ASP A 91 -12.86 -7.30 -10.15
N TYR A 92 -13.05 -7.98 -9.02
CA TYR A 92 -12.45 -7.59 -7.74
C TYR A 92 -10.92 -7.52 -7.83
N TYR A 93 -10.28 -8.60 -8.31
CA TYR A 93 -8.82 -8.67 -8.40
C TYR A 93 -8.26 -7.71 -9.46
N GLN A 94 -8.94 -7.51 -10.57
CA GLN A 94 -8.57 -6.53 -11.59
C GLN A 94 -8.60 -5.10 -11.01
N MET A 95 -9.63 -4.75 -10.27
CA MET A 95 -9.71 -3.45 -9.59
C MET A 95 -8.64 -3.32 -8.50
N ALA A 96 -8.41 -4.36 -7.69
CA ALA A 96 -7.40 -4.36 -6.65
C ALA A 96 -5.97 -4.22 -7.18
N SER A 97 -5.72 -4.62 -8.41
CA SER A 97 -4.37 -4.54 -9.01
C SER A 97 -3.88 -3.09 -9.19
N TYR A 98 -4.76 -2.09 -9.24
CA TYR A 98 -4.38 -0.67 -9.30
C TYR A 98 -3.63 -0.21 -8.04
N THR A 99 -4.04 -0.67 -6.87
CA THR A 99 -3.48 -0.23 -5.58
C THR A 99 -2.57 -1.26 -4.94
N TYR A 100 -2.53 -2.49 -5.46
CA TYR A 100 -1.72 -3.57 -4.88
C TYR A 100 -0.22 -3.29 -4.90
N GLY A 101 0.25 -2.49 -5.87
CA GLY A 101 1.64 -2.04 -5.97
C GLY A 101 2.05 -1.06 -4.87
N ILE A 102 1.12 -0.49 -4.11
CA ILE A 102 1.45 0.49 -3.08
C ILE A 102 2.02 -0.21 -1.85
N SER A 103 3.22 0.20 -1.47
CA SER A 103 3.88 -0.22 -0.23
C SER A 103 3.70 0.84 0.84
N THR A 104 3.21 0.44 1.99
CA THR A 104 3.07 1.30 3.17
C THR A 104 4.27 1.25 4.12
N ASN A 105 5.32 0.50 3.75
CA ASN A 105 6.56 0.40 4.50
C ASN A 105 7.73 0.96 3.70
N MET A 106 8.15 2.17 4.02
CA MET A 106 9.21 2.92 3.33
C MET A 106 10.62 2.44 3.69
N THR A 107 10.79 1.67 4.76
CA THR A 107 12.11 1.26 5.25
C THR A 107 12.61 -0.08 4.73
N VAL A 108 11.86 -0.75 3.85
CA VAL A 108 12.22 -2.10 3.34
C VAL A 108 13.58 -2.08 2.65
N ASP A 109 13.83 -1.09 1.78
CA ASP A 109 15.12 -0.95 1.09
C ASP A 109 16.24 -0.59 2.08
N LEU A 110 16.02 0.36 2.97
CA LEU A 110 16.97 0.75 4.00
C LEU A 110 17.36 -0.44 4.89
N GLN A 111 16.40 -1.22 5.35
CA GLN A 111 16.66 -2.41 6.15
C GLN A 111 17.45 -3.46 5.36
N SER A 112 17.14 -3.65 4.09
CA SER A 112 17.88 -4.54 3.19
C SER A 112 19.34 -4.10 3.03
N ARG A 113 19.59 -2.80 2.80
CA ARG A 113 20.93 -2.21 2.68
C ARG A 113 21.72 -2.36 3.98
N ILE A 114 21.11 -2.06 5.13
CA ILE A 114 21.73 -2.26 6.45
C ILE A 114 22.12 -3.73 6.63
N LYS A 115 21.20 -4.67 6.35
CA LYS A 115 21.47 -6.11 6.46
C LYS A 115 22.62 -6.56 5.56
N LYS A 116 22.68 -6.10 4.31
CA LYS A 116 23.76 -6.38 3.37
C LYS A 116 25.09 -5.84 3.89
N HIS A 117 25.11 -4.62 4.40
CA HIS A 117 26.32 -4.01 4.97
C HIS A 117 26.86 -4.82 6.15
N PHE A 118 26.02 -5.20 7.10
CA PHE A 118 26.43 -6.07 8.22
C PHE A 118 26.93 -7.43 7.73
N ALA A 119 26.26 -8.04 6.77
CA ALA A 119 26.68 -9.32 6.21
C ALA A 119 28.08 -9.21 5.56
N GLN A 120 28.36 -8.12 4.83
CA GLN A 120 29.70 -7.88 4.26
C GLN A 120 30.77 -7.70 5.34
N LYS A 121 30.48 -6.88 6.36
CA LYS A 121 31.42 -6.63 7.48
C LYS A 121 31.73 -7.88 8.29
N THR A 122 30.78 -8.80 8.41
CA THR A 122 30.93 -10.05 9.17
C THR A 122 31.29 -11.26 8.30
N LYS A 123 31.58 -11.08 7.00
CA LYS A 123 31.84 -12.18 6.07
C LYS A 123 33.03 -13.07 6.50
N HIS A 124 34.06 -12.48 7.09
CA HIS A 124 35.28 -13.16 7.55
C HIS A 124 35.14 -13.90 8.87
N LEU A 125 34.04 -13.71 9.59
CA LEU A 125 33.79 -14.33 10.90
C LEU A 125 33.21 -15.74 10.73
N SER A 126 33.57 -16.63 11.64
CA SER A 126 32.97 -17.97 11.75
C SER A 126 31.50 -17.92 12.19
N LEU A 127 30.78 -19.02 12.02
CA LEU A 127 29.38 -19.13 12.48
C LEU A 127 29.24 -18.93 13.99
N LYS A 128 30.22 -19.40 14.77
CA LYS A 128 30.24 -19.26 16.24
C LYS A 128 30.37 -17.80 16.65
N GLU A 129 31.37 -17.08 16.10
CA GLU A 129 31.58 -15.65 16.35
C GLU A 129 30.38 -14.80 15.94
N LYS A 130 29.76 -15.11 14.78
CA LYS A 130 28.52 -14.41 14.33
C LYS A 130 27.38 -14.58 15.31
N LYS A 131 27.25 -15.78 15.91
CA LYS A 131 26.22 -16.06 16.90
C LYS A 131 26.50 -15.30 18.20
N GLU A 132 27.73 -15.32 18.70
CA GLU A 132 28.15 -14.58 19.88
C GLU A 132 27.90 -13.07 19.74
N ILE A 133 28.29 -12.47 18.60
CA ILE A 133 28.01 -11.05 18.32
C ILE A 133 26.53 -10.78 18.32
N LYS A 134 25.71 -11.62 17.65
CA LYS A 134 24.26 -11.43 17.56
C LYS A 134 23.55 -11.51 18.92
N GLU A 135 24.06 -12.32 19.83
CA GLU A 135 23.53 -12.56 21.16
C GLU A 135 24.14 -11.61 22.21
N SER A 136 25.14 -10.79 21.83
CA SER A 136 25.77 -9.83 22.74
C SER A 136 24.79 -8.71 23.13
N LYS A 137 24.98 -8.19 24.34
CA LYS A 137 24.19 -7.06 24.87
C LYS A 137 24.36 -5.80 24.00
N GLU A 138 25.55 -5.56 23.53
CA GLU A 138 25.90 -4.43 22.65
C GLU A 138 25.16 -4.50 21.31
N ALA A 139 25.09 -5.68 20.70
CA ALA A 139 24.30 -5.88 19.47
C ALA A 139 22.80 -5.67 19.72
N GLY A 140 22.30 -6.06 20.87
CA GLY A 140 20.92 -5.81 21.30
C GLY A 140 20.61 -4.32 21.40
N ILE A 141 21.49 -3.56 22.06
CA ILE A 141 21.38 -2.10 22.19
C ILE A 141 21.44 -1.44 20.79
N LEU A 142 22.44 -1.79 19.98
CA LEU A 142 22.61 -1.21 18.64
C LEU A 142 21.39 -1.47 17.75
N LYS A 143 20.86 -2.68 17.76
CA LYS A 143 19.66 -3.04 17.00
C LYS A 143 18.46 -2.21 17.43
N ARG A 144 18.28 -2.01 18.73
CA ARG A 144 17.21 -1.20 19.30
C ARG A 144 17.34 0.26 18.88
N SER A 145 18.53 0.86 19.04
CA SER A 145 18.80 2.23 18.66
C SER A 145 18.58 2.47 17.17
N ILE A 146 19.05 1.57 16.29
CA ILE A 146 18.78 1.65 14.85
C ILE A 146 17.27 1.57 14.59
N SER A 147 16.56 0.66 15.25
CA SER A 147 15.11 0.53 15.09
C SER A 147 14.37 1.81 15.49
N GLU A 148 14.76 2.42 16.61
CA GLU A 148 14.17 3.67 17.10
C GLU A 148 14.45 4.84 16.15
N MET A 149 15.67 4.94 15.60
CA MET A 149 16.05 5.99 14.63
C MET A 149 15.28 5.91 13.31
N ILE A 150 15.03 4.70 12.80
CA ILE A 150 14.35 4.52 11.51
C ILE A 150 12.82 4.43 11.64
N GLN A 151 12.29 4.32 12.85
CA GLN A 151 10.86 4.14 13.09
C GLN A 151 10.00 5.28 12.54
N PRO A 152 10.36 6.58 12.69
CA PRO A 152 9.60 7.67 12.09
C PRO A 152 9.51 7.56 10.55
N LEU A 153 10.57 7.06 9.91
CA LEU A 153 10.67 6.90 8.45
C LEU A 153 9.96 5.63 7.92
N ARG A 154 9.38 4.83 8.80
CA ARG A 154 8.83 3.53 8.42
C ARG A 154 7.52 3.65 7.64
N TYR A 155 6.67 4.58 8.00
CA TYR A 155 5.31 4.68 7.49
C TYR A 155 5.19 5.78 6.45
N GLY A 156 4.75 5.40 5.27
CA GLY A 156 4.52 6.26 4.13
C GLY A 156 3.83 5.46 3.03
N ALA A 157 3.70 6.00 1.85
CA ALA A 157 3.22 5.30 0.67
C ALA A 157 4.19 5.47 -0.49
N SER A 158 4.52 4.38 -1.17
CA SER A 158 5.33 4.39 -2.38
C SER A 158 4.85 3.35 -3.37
N HIS A 159 4.92 3.66 -4.66
CA HIS A 159 4.62 2.70 -5.72
C HIS A 159 5.75 1.69 -5.88
N THR A 160 5.39 0.41 -5.97
CA THR A 160 6.31 -0.70 -6.21
C THR A 160 5.81 -1.55 -7.38
N LYS A 161 6.73 -2.22 -8.06
CA LYS A 161 6.39 -3.11 -9.19
C LYS A 161 5.86 -4.48 -8.71
N ARG A 162 4.91 -4.51 -7.78
CA ARG A 162 4.30 -5.76 -7.34
C ARG A 162 3.09 -6.06 -8.21
N GLN A 163 3.02 -7.27 -8.73
CA GLN A 163 1.86 -7.78 -9.46
C GLN A 163 0.96 -8.58 -8.52
N LEU A 164 -0.34 -8.31 -8.58
CA LEU A 164 -1.35 -9.10 -7.90
C LEU A 164 -1.55 -10.42 -8.65
N THR A 165 -1.73 -11.49 -7.89
CA THR A 165 -2.08 -12.81 -8.43
C THR A 165 -3.41 -13.26 -7.87
N LEU A 166 -4.14 -14.07 -8.65
CA LEU A 166 -5.36 -14.71 -8.18
C LEU A 166 -5.07 -15.64 -6.99
N PRO A 167 -6.03 -15.86 -6.11
CA PRO A 167 -5.87 -16.75 -4.97
C PRO A 167 -5.62 -18.20 -5.41
N HIS A 168 -5.09 -19.01 -4.51
CA HIS A 168 -4.74 -20.42 -4.78
C HIS A 168 -5.98 -21.31 -4.99
N ASP A 169 -7.11 -20.88 -4.47
CA ASP A 169 -8.42 -21.53 -4.50
C ASP A 169 -9.38 -20.91 -5.53
N TYR A 170 -8.85 -20.14 -6.50
CA TYR A 170 -9.65 -19.59 -7.59
C TYR A 170 -10.29 -20.72 -8.40
N GLN A 171 -11.63 -20.73 -8.47
CA GLN A 171 -12.39 -21.87 -8.99
C GLN A 171 -13.09 -21.63 -10.34
N TYR A 172 -12.97 -20.41 -10.90
CA TYR A 172 -13.61 -20.03 -12.15
C TYR A 172 -12.75 -20.38 -13.36
N LYS A 173 -13.41 -20.63 -14.52
CA LYS A 173 -12.76 -21.13 -15.74
C LYS A 173 -12.05 -20.06 -16.56
N ASP A 174 -12.29 -18.79 -16.26
CA ASP A 174 -11.74 -17.62 -16.97
C ASP A 174 -10.24 -17.38 -16.71
N ALA A 175 -9.68 -17.95 -15.64
CA ALA A 175 -8.25 -17.91 -15.37
C ALA A 175 -7.77 -19.09 -14.50
N LYS A 176 -6.46 -19.28 -14.46
CA LYS A 176 -5.83 -20.30 -13.57
C LYS A 176 -5.55 -19.70 -12.19
N PRO A 177 -5.67 -20.50 -11.10
CA PRO A 177 -5.20 -20.08 -9.78
C PRO A 177 -3.76 -19.57 -9.82
N LYS A 178 -3.45 -18.55 -9.03
CA LYS A 178 -2.12 -17.89 -8.94
C LYS A 178 -1.63 -17.22 -10.22
N SER A 179 -2.45 -17.12 -11.28
CA SER A 179 -2.07 -16.31 -12.45
C SER A 179 -2.02 -14.82 -12.10
N GLY A 180 -1.13 -14.08 -12.78
CA GLY A 180 -1.05 -12.63 -12.63
C GLY A 180 -2.30 -11.93 -13.15
N VAL A 181 -2.73 -10.88 -12.47
CA VAL A 181 -3.92 -10.10 -12.83
C VAL A 181 -3.50 -8.77 -13.44
N SER A 182 -4.12 -8.42 -14.57
CA SER A 182 -3.99 -7.09 -15.19
C SER A 182 -5.07 -6.16 -14.66
N SER A 183 -4.74 -4.87 -14.51
CA SER A 183 -5.70 -3.86 -14.04
C SER A 183 -6.82 -3.66 -15.06
N SER A 184 -8.05 -3.60 -14.59
CA SER A 184 -9.22 -3.22 -15.39
C SER A 184 -10.18 -2.42 -14.51
N PRO A 185 -10.73 -1.29 -15.00
CA PRO A 185 -11.72 -0.51 -14.27
C PRO A 185 -13.05 -1.25 -14.26
N ILE A 186 -13.81 -1.05 -13.20
CA ILE A 186 -15.17 -1.61 -13.08
C ILE A 186 -16.21 -0.80 -13.85
N PHE A 187 -15.88 0.43 -14.22
CA PHE A 187 -16.70 1.33 -15.02
C PHE A 187 -15.84 1.97 -16.13
N GLY A 188 -16.42 2.09 -17.31
CA GLY A 188 -15.78 2.75 -18.45
C GLY A 188 -14.66 1.93 -19.11
N LYS A 189 -13.89 2.60 -19.95
CA LYS A 189 -12.68 2.08 -20.57
C LYS A 189 -11.50 2.96 -20.14
N ILE A 190 -10.34 2.36 -19.93
CA ILE A 190 -9.11 3.14 -19.78
C ILE A 190 -8.71 3.57 -21.20
N GLU A 191 -8.79 4.87 -21.48
CA GLU A 191 -8.00 5.44 -22.57
C GLU A 191 -6.55 5.48 -22.09
N GLU A 192 -5.61 4.98 -22.90
CA GLU A 192 -4.19 5.01 -22.58
C GLU A 192 -3.77 6.46 -22.33
N ILE A 193 -3.48 6.80 -21.09
CA ILE A 193 -2.93 8.11 -20.75
C ILE A 193 -1.47 8.08 -21.21
N PRO A 194 -1.06 8.90 -22.18
CA PRO A 194 0.33 8.97 -22.59
C PRO A 194 1.21 9.35 -21.40
N VAL A 195 2.29 8.62 -21.17
CA VAL A 195 3.22 8.71 -20.01
C VAL A 195 4.01 10.04 -19.96
N ASN A 196 3.65 11.03 -20.75
CA ASN A 196 4.26 12.36 -20.74
C ASN A 196 3.36 13.33 -19.98
N GLY A 197 3.66 13.47 -18.71
CA GLY A 197 3.55 14.56 -17.74
C GLY A 197 2.61 15.76 -17.94
N SER A 198 1.56 15.69 -18.76
CA SER A 198 0.53 16.73 -18.84
C SER A 198 -0.83 16.17 -18.49
N ARG A 199 -1.44 16.74 -17.43
CA ARG A 199 -2.82 16.50 -17.02
C ARG A 199 -3.74 16.61 -18.25
N VAL A 200 -4.29 15.49 -18.71
CA VAL A 200 -5.42 15.52 -19.62
C VAL A 200 -6.70 15.43 -18.78
N LYS A 201 -7.42 16.53 -18.69
CA LYS A 201 -8.81 16.54 -18.24
C LYS A 201 -9.64 16.02 -19.43
N SER A 202 -10.10 14.78 -19.35
CA SER A 202 -11.20 14.31 -20.19
C SER A 202 -12.38 13.96 -19.29
N TYR A 203 -13.32 14.88 -19.21
CA TYR A 203 -14.67 14.58 -18.75
C TYR A 203 -15.45 14.14 -19.98
N GLY A 204 -15.86 12.87 -20.05
CA GLY A 204 -16.85 12.34 -20.94
C GLY A 204 -18.01 11.79 -20.14
#